data_3722b8f701c0c675283e3712cc9783a8
#
_entry.id   3722b8f701c0c675283e3712cc9783a8
#
_cell.length_a   1.000
_cell.length_b   1.000
_cell.length_c   1.000
_cell.angle_alpha   90.00
_cell.angle_beta   90.00
_cell.angle_gamma   90.00
#
_symmetry.space_group_name_H-M   'P 1'
#
loop_
_entity.id
_entity.type
_entity.pdbx_description
1 polymer ?
#
loop_
_entity_poly.entity_id
_entity_poly.type
_entity_poly.pdbx_seq_one_letter_code
_entity_poly.pdbx_strand_id
1 'polypeptide(L)'
;MLYLVGTPIGNLEDISERTLRILREADAIGAEDTRHTRKLLTHFDIHTSLFSFHQHNEQRRTEDVISRLKAGEDIAIVSDAGMPSISDAGRHLVTRLREEQLPYTCVPGSSAVETALVLSGLPTESYAFLGFVPRDTKDRTALWQTLDVLPYTAVLFESPKRLAATLEDMNRVLPGRQLVVARELTKMHEEIIGGTGAELLAHFSGPEGVRGECVLVVSPSGKTPEETSLHVAAAMVEKVRTMTECSRSVAARIVAELTGIPRSRLYRESLGGE
;
A
#
# COMPACT_ATOMS: atom_id res chain seq x y z
N MET A 1 -4.38 4.02 -28.33
CA MET A 1 -4.93 4.33 -26.98
C MET A 1 -4.18 3.53 -25.91
N LEU A 2 -4.01 4.05 -24.66
CA LEU A 2 -3.44 3.25 -23.57
C LEU A 2 -4.52 2.66 -22.67
N TYR A 3 -4.34 1.41 -22.31
CA TYR A 3 -5.17 0.68 -21.34
C TYR A 3 -4.32 0.26 -20.14
N LEU A 4 -4.65 0.75 -18.94
CA LEU A 4 -4.14 0.21 -17.68
C LEU A 4 -5.07 -0.92 -17.26
N VAL A 5 -4.58 -2.16 -17.24
CA VAL A 5 -5.44 -3.34 -17.18
C VAL A 5 -5.17 -4.13 -15.90
N GLY A 6 -6.21 -4.25 -15.06
CA GLY A 6 -6.15 -5.09 -13.86
C GLY A 6 -6.12 -6.58 -14.21
N THR A 7 -5.28 -7.32 -13.49
CA THR A 7 -5.11 -8.77 -13.62
C THR A 7 -5.53 -9.50 -12.35
N PRO A 8 -5.81 -10.81 -12.40
CA PRO A 8 -6.14 -11.60 -11.22
C PRO A 8 -5.04 -11.56 -10.16
N ILE A 9 -5.44 -11.61 -8.88
CA ILE A 9 -4.48 -11.64 -7.73
C ILE A 9 -4.21 -13.06 -7.21
N GLY A 10 -4.82 -14.08 -7.82
CA GLY A 10 -4.63 -15.46 -7.39
C GLY A 10 -5.54 -16.45 -8.10
N ASN A 11 -6.75 -16.05 -8.44
CA ASN A 11 -7.73 -16.88 -9.13
C ASN A 11 -7.98 -16.36 -10.56
N LEU A 12 -7.70 -17.16 -11.57
CA LEU A 12 -7.88 -16.77 -12.97
C LEU A 12 -9.34 -16.48 -13.34
N GLU A 13 -10.32 -17.02 -12.61
CA GLU A 13 -11.74 -16.75 -12.81
C GLU A 13 -12.15 -15.31 -12.45
N ASP A 14 -11.32 -14.58 -11.71
CA ASP A 14 -11.56 -13.18 -11.38
C ASP A 14 -11.26 -12.22 -12.54
N ILE A 15 -10.82 -12.72 -13.69
CA ILE A 15 -10.56 -11.90 -14.88
C ILE A 15 -11.85 -11.50 -15.57
N SER A 16 -11.99 -10.23 -15.94
CA SER A 16 -13.18 -9.78 -16.64
C SER A 16 -13.12 -10.08 -18.16
N GLU A 17 -14.28 -10.28 -18.77
CA GLU A 17 -14.39 -10.41 -20.26
C GLU A 17 -13.80 -9.19 -20.97
N ARG A 18 -13.95 -8.00 -20.39
CA ARG A 18 -13.37 -6.77 -20.93
C ARG A 18 -11.85 -6.80 -20.91
N THR A 19 -11.26 -7.31 -19.82
CA THR A 19 -9.82 -7.53 -19.73
C THR A 19 -9.33 -8.46 -20.83
N LEU A 20 -9.97 -9.63 -21.00
CA LEU A 20 -9.60 -10.59 -22.04
C LEU A 20 -9.72 -10.02 -23.44
N ARG A 21 -10.78 -9.26 -23.73
CA ARG A 21 -10.97 -8.60 -25.01
C ARG A 21 -9.86 -7.58 -25.29
N ILE A 22 -9.58 -6.68 -24.36
CA ILE A 22 -8.52 -5.67 -24.51
C ILE A 22 -7.14 -6.30 -24.70
N LEU A 23 -6.82 -7.34 -23.96
CA LEU A 23 -5.53 -8.04 -24.11
C LEU A 23 -5.38 -8.74 -25.47
N ARG A 24 -6.50 -9.15 -26.10
CA ARG A 24 -6.49 -9.73 -27.46
C ARG A 24 -6.37 -8.68 -28.56
N GLU A 25 -7.04 -7.54 -28.38
CA GLU A 25 -7.16 -6.47 -29.38
C GLU A 25 -5.97 -5.51 -29.39
N ALA A 26 -5.24 -5.40 -28.28
CA ALA A 26 -4.08 -4.50 -28.17
C ALA A 26 -2.94 -4.92 -29.13
N ASP A 27 -2.25 -3.95 -29.71
CA ASP A 27 -1.06 -4.16 -30.55
C ASP A 27 0.13 -4.71 -29.75
N ALA A 28 0.21 -4.35 -28.47
CA ALA A 28 1.20 -4.91 -27.56
C ALA A 28 0.79 -4.76 -26.08
N ILE A 29 1.38 -5.60 -25.24
CA ILE A 29 1.19 -5.61 -23.79
C ILE A 29 2.53 -5.36 -23.09
N GLY A 30 2.60 -4.29 -22.31
CA GLY A 30 3.69 -4.02 -21.37
C GLY A 30 3.44 -4.72 -20.04
N ALA A 31 4.39 -5.53 -19.59
CA ALA A 31 4.27 -6.35 -18.39
C ALA A 31 5.46 -6.18 -17.45
N GLU A 32 5.24 -6.26 -16.15
CA GLU A 32 6.28 -6.18 -15.13
C GLU A 32 7.22 -7.39 -15.23
N ASP A 33 6.71 -8.61 -15.07
CA ASP A 33 7.40 -9.85 -15.45
C ASP A 33 6.70 -10.52 -16.65
N THR A 34 7.33 -10.42 -17.81
CA THR A 34 6.79 -11.01 -19.05
C THR A 34 6.63 -12.52 -18.97
N ARG A 35 7.36 -13.21 -18.09
CA ARG A 35 7.26 -14.67 -17.89
C ARG A 35 5.99 -15.00 -17.11
N HIS A 36 5.65 -14.16 -16.11
CA HIS A 36 4.42 -14.31 -15.34
C HIS A 36 3.20 -14.02 -16.22
N THR A 37 3.18 -12.87 -16.87
CA THR A 37 2.09 -12.48 -17.78
C THR A 37 1.89 -13.47 -18.92
N ARG A 38 2.97 -14.07 -19.46
CA ARG A 38 2.85 -15.10 -20.51
C ARG A 38 2.05 -16.31 -20.09
N LYS A 39 2.13 -16.74 -18.81
CA LYS A 39 1.30 -17.84 -18.31
C LYS A 39 -0.19 -17.50 -18.36
N LEU A 40 -0.54 -16.26 -17.95
CA LEU A 40 -1.90 -15.74 -18.02
C LEU A 40 -2.39 -15.73 -19.48
N LEU A 41 -1.62 -15.14 -20.39
CA LEU A 41 -1.99 -15.05 -21.81
C LEU A 41 -2.15 -16.43 -22.46
N THR A 42 -1.24 -17.36 -22.15
CA THR A 42 -1.31 -18.74 -22.66
C THR A 42 -2.56 -19.46 -22.16
N HIS A 43 -2.95 -19.27 -20.90
CA HIS A 43 -4.17 -19.88 -20.35
C HIS A 43 -5.43 -19.44 -21.10
N PHE A 44 -5.49 -18.19 -21.54
CA PHE A 44 -6.63 -17.61 -22.24
C PHE A 44 -6.47 -17.56 -23.77
N ASP A 45 -5.47 -18.28 -24.31
CA ASP A 45 -5.19 -18.32 -25.75
C ASP A 45 -5.04 -16.92 -26.38
N ILE A 46 -4.22 -16.06 -25.73
CA ILE A 46 -3.94 -14.69 -26.18
C ILE A 46 -2.49 -14.65 -26.69
N HIS A 47 -2.31 -14.18 -27.96
CA HIS A 47 -1.02 -14.20 -28.65
C HIS A 47 -0.41 -12.81 -28.84
N THR A 48 -0.97 -11.78 -28.22
CA THR A 48 -0.50 -10.40 -28.28
C THR A 48 0.95 -10.28 -27.83
N SER A 49 1.74 -9.47 -28.53
CA SER A 49 3.17 -9.29 -28.27
C SER A 49 3.43 -8.69 -26.89
N LEU A 50 4.40 -9.24 -26.15
CA LEU A 50 4.82 -8.77 -24.82
C LEU A 50 6.10 -7.97 -24.88
N PHE A 51 6.16 -6.88 -24.12
CA PHE A 51 7.42 -6.20 -23.80
C PHE A 51 7.53 -5.93 -22.29
N SER A 52 8.77 -5.78 -21.81
CA SER A 52 9.02 -5.52 -20.38
C SER A 52 8.78 -4.05 -20.05
N PHE A 53 7.96 -3.82 -19.00
CA PHE A 53 7.65 -2.50 -18.45
C PHE A 53 7.59 -2.60 -16.90
N HIS A 54 8.66 -2.22 -16.21
CA HIS A 54 8.80 -2.30 -14.76
C HIS A 54 9.49 -1.05 -14.19
N GLN A 55 9.49 -0.85 -12.89
CA GLN A 55 10.02 0.34 -12.22
C GLN A 55 11.44 0.74 -12.66
N HIS A 56 12.33 -0.24 -12.91
CA HIS A 56 13.72 0.06 -13.32
C HIS A 56 13.87 0.54 -14.77
N ASN A 57 12.90 0.27 -15.65
CA ASN A 57 12.95 0.68 -17.05
C ASN A 57 11.83 1.65 -17.44
N GLU A 58 10.93 1.99 -16.54
CA GLU A 58 9.72 2.79 -16.77
C GLU A 58 10.03 4.09 -17.53
N GLN A 59 11.02 4.86 -17.09
CA GLN A 59 11.36 6.15 -17.72
C GLN A 59 11.68 6.00 -19.22
N ARG A 60 12.56 5.07 -19.57
CA ARG A 60 12.91 4.82 -20.97
C ARG A 60 11.73 4.26 -21.76
N ARG A 61 11.03 3.29 -21.18
CA ARG A 61 9.89 2.63 -21.83
C ARG A 61 8.69 3.54 -22.01
N THR A 62 8.51 4.55 -21.14
CA THR A 62 7.46 5.56 -21.30
C THR A 62 7.58 6.30 -22.63
N GLU A 63 8.77 6.71 -23.03
CA GLU A 63 8.95 7.43 -24.31
C GLU A 63 8.71 6.49 -25.51
N ASP A 64 9.09 5.21 -25.43
CA ASP A 64 8.78 4.21 -26.44
C ASP A 64 7.25 4.03 -26.58
N VAL A 65 6.54 3.91 -25.45
CA VAL A 65 5.08 3.76 -25.41
C VAL A 65 4.38 5.00 -25.99
N ILE A 66 4.80 6.20 -25.59
CA ILE A 66 4.25 7.47 -26.12
C ILE A 66 4.42 7.54 -27.64
N SER A 67 5.59 7.18 -28.17
CA SER A 67 5.85 7.19 -29.61
C SER A 67 4.92 6.23 -30.35
N ARG A 68 4.69 5.03 -29.82
CA ARG A 68 3.78 4.03 -30.40
C ARG A 68 2.31 4.49 -30.37
N LEU A 69 1.87 5.09 -29.26
CA LEU A 69 0.53 5.67 -29.13
C LEU A 69 0.31 6.81 -30.12
N LYS A 70 1.30 7.67 -30.36
CA LYS A 70 1.26 8.73 -31.39
C LYS A 70 1.21 8.16 -32.81
N ALA A 71 1.76 6.96 -33.02
CA ALA A 71 1.64 6.23 -34.28
C ALA A 71 0.28 5.53 -34.46
N GLY A 72 -0.63 5.63 -33.48
CA GLY A 72 -1.99 5.09 -33.53
C GLY A 72 -2.15 3.69 -32.94
N GLU A 73 -1.10 3.14 -32.30
CA GLU A 73 -1.18 1.81 -31.69
C GLU A 73 -2.04 1.83 -30.39
N ASP A 74 -2.68 0.71 -30.11
CA ASP A 74 -3.36 0.40 -28.84
C ASP A 74 -2.46 -0.44 -27.95
N ILE A 75 -2.11 0.07 -26.76
CA ILE A 75 -1.18 -0.59 -25.84
C ILE A 75 -1.86 -0.87 -24.50
N ALA A 76 -1.72 -2.09 -24.00
CA ALA A 76 -2.13 -2.47 -22.66
C ALA A 76 -0.91 -2.51 -21.72
N ILE A 77 -1.07 -2.01 -20.49
CA ILE A 77 -0.09 -2.17 -19.40
C ILE A 77 -0.74 -3.00 -18.31
N VAL A 78 -0.05 -4.06 -17.89
CA VAL A 78 -0.45 -4.95 -16.80
C VAL A 78 0.63 -5.01 -15.73
N SER A 79 0.24 -5.25 -14.48
CA SER A 79 1.12 -5.69 -13.38
C SER A 79 1.12 -7.22 -13.27
N ASP A 80 1.96 -7.77 -12.43
CA ASP A 80 2.00 -9.21 -12.19
C ASP A 80 0.72 -9.70 -11.52
N ALA A 81 0.12 -8.88 -10.64
CA ALA A 81 -1.15 -9.18 -9.96
C ALA A 81 -1.86 -7.88 -9.56
N GLY A 82 -3.17 -7.80 -9.79
CA GLY A 82 -3.98 -6.65 -9.40
C GLY A 82 -3.88 -5.47 -10.37
N MET A 83 -3.93 -4.26 -9.81
CA MET A 83 -4.00 -3.03 -10.58
C MET A 83 -2.61 -2.43 -10.86
N PRO A 84 -2.24 -2.15 -12.13
CA PRO A 84 -0.98 -1.46 -12.43
C PRO A 84 -0.95 -0.07 -11.78
N SER A 85 0.23 0.43 -11.49
CA SER A 85 0.51 1.70 -10.78
C SER A 85 0.16 1.73 -9.29
N ILE A 86 -0.39 0.64 -8.74
CA ILE A 86 -0.60 0.48 -7.29
C ILE A 86 0.54 -0.37 -6.73
N SER A 87 1.56 0.27 -6.18
CA SER A 87 2.85 -0.31 -5.76
C SER A 87 3.75 -0.80 -6.91
N ASP A 88 3.33 -0.65 -8.17
CA ASP A 88 4.00 -1.09 -9.39
C ASP A 88 4.33 0.08 -10.31
N ALA A 89 4.99 -0.21 -11.46
CA ALA A 89 5.24 0.77 -12.51
C ALA A 89 3.94 1.28 -13.14
N GLY A 90 3.97 2.53 -13.66
CA GLY A 90 2.84 3.11 -14.41
C GLY A 90 2.55 4.56 -14.06
N ARG A 91 2.91 5.02 -12.87
CA ARG A 91 2.64 6.41 -12.44
C ARG A 91 3.32 7.43 -13.35
N HIS A 92 4.59 7.21 -13.68
CA HIS A 92 5.33 8.12 -14.57
C HIS A 92 4.69 8.13 -15.98
N LEU A 93 4.33 6.97 -16.52
CA LEU A 93 3.65 6.86 -17.81
C LEU A 93 2.33 7.65 -17.81
N VAL A 94 1.48 7.49 -16.80
CA VAL A 94 0.20 8.23 -16.71
C VAL A 94 0.43 9.74 -16.64
N THR A 95 1.44 10.20 -15.91
CA THR A 95 1.81 11.62 -15.84
C THR A 95 2.18 12.15 -17.23
N ARG A 96 3.05 11.44 -17.96
CA ARG A 96 3.47 11.80 -19.30
C ARG A 96 2.32 11.80 -20.32
N LEU A 97 1.40 10.81 -20.24
CA LEU A 97 0.22 10.78 -21.10
C LEU A 97 -0.68 12.02 -20.93
N ARG A 98 -0.83 12.49 -19.69
CA ARG A 98 -1.59 13.71 -19.39
C ARG A 98 -0.92 14.95 -19.97
N GLU A 99 0.41 15.06 -19.84
CA GLU A 99 1.18 16.15 -20.43
C GLU A 99 1.09 16.18 -21.97
N GLU A 100 1.13 15.00 -22.60
CA GLU A 100 1.04 14.83 -24.05
C GLU A 100 -0.41 14.82 -24.58
N GLN A 101 -1.41 14.93 -23.71
CA GLN A 101 -2.85 14.87 -24.03
C GLN A 101 -3.25 13.61 -24.83
N LEU A 102 -2.55 12.49 -24.57
CA LEU A 102 -2.84 11.21 -25.19
C LEU A 102 -3.99 10.48 -24.47
N PRO A 103 -4.87 9.78 -25.19
CA PRO A 103 -6.00 9.09 -24.57
C PRO A 103 -5.54 7.85 -23.81
N TYR A 104 -6.05 7.69 -22.60
CA TYR A 104 -5.85 6.49 -21.77
C TYR A 104 -7.09 6.17 -20.95
N THR A 105 -7.22 4.93 -20.56
CA THR A 105 -8.31 4.46 -19.69
C THR A 105 -7.83 3.34 -18.77
N CYS A 106 -8.63 3.05 -17.76
CA CYS A 106 -8.41 1.91 -16.88
C CYS A 106 -9.47 0.83 -17.15
N VAL A 107 -9.03 -0.42 -17.20
CA VAL A 107 -9.88 -1.61 -17.14
C VAL A 107 -9.78 -2.15 -15.72
N PRO A 108 -10.78 -1.90 -14.86
CA PRO A 108 -10.71 -2.32 -13.46
C PRO A 108 -10.64 -3.84 -13.35
N GLY A 109 -9.93 -4.30 -12.35
CA GLY A 109 -9.76 -5.73 -12.05
C GLY A 109 -9.64 -5.98 -10.56
N SER A 110 -9.18 -7.16 -10.19
CA SER A 110 -9.00 -7.58 -8.81
C SER A 110 -8.03 -6.66 -8.06
N SER A 111 -8.27 -6.48 -6.78
CA SER A 111 -7.41 -5.67 -5.90
C SER A 111 -7.27 -6.35 -4.53
N ALA A 112 -6.05 -6.66 -4.15
CA ALA A 112 -5.76 -7.24 -2.85
C ALA A 112 -6.08 -6.27 -1.70
N VAL A 113 -6.00 -4.96 -1.95
CA VAL A 113 -6.30 -3.91 -0.96
C VAL A 113 -7.78 -3.95 -0.57
N GLU A 114 -8.68 -3.81 -1.55
CA GLU A 114 -10.11 -3.80 -1.30
C GLU A 114 -10.62 -5.18 -0.89
N THR A 115 -10.07 -6.26 -1.44
CA THR A 115 -10.45 -7.63 -1.04
C THR A 115 -10.13 -7.88 0.44
N ALA A 116 -8.91 -7.55 0.88
CA ALA A 116 -8.54 -7.67 2.29
C ALA A 116 -9.39 -6.77 3.19
N LEU A 117 -9.67 -5.53 2.77
CA LEU A 117 -10.47 -4.58 3.52
C LEU A 117 -11.90 -5.10 3.73
N VAL A 118 -12.56 -5.59 2.68
CA VAL A 118 -13.91 -6.19 2.76
C VAL A 118 -13.93 -7.40 3.71
N LEU A 119 -12.93 -8.27 3.61
CA LEU A 119 -12.85 -9.49 4.43
C LEU A 119 -12.41 -9.23 5.88
N SER A 120 -11.83 -8.05 6.17
CA SER A 120 -11.33 -7.72 7.50
C SER A 120 -12.42 -7.52 8.55
N GLY A 121 -13.64 -7.12 8.14
CA GLY A 121 -14.71 -6.71 9.06
C GLY A 121 -14.41 -5.43 9.84
N LEU A 122 -13.32 -4.71 9.52
CA LEU A 122 -12.99 -3.41 10.10
C LEU A 122 -13.75 -2.27 9.37
N PRO A 123 -13.85 -1.07 9.95
CA PRO A 123 -14.50 0.08 9.30
C PRO A 123 -13.92 0.37 7.91
N THR A 124 -14.79 0.54 6.91
CA THR A 124 -14.41 0.71 5.50
C THR A 124 -14.77 2.07 4.92
N GLU A 125 -15.49 2.92 5.67
CA GLU A 125 -15.95 4.24 5.23
C GLU A 125 -14.78 5.17 4.86
N SER A 126 -13.67 5.00 5.56
CA SER A 126 -12.42 5.71 5.28
C SER A 126 -11.25 4.79 5.56
N TYR A 127 -10.38 4.63 4.59
CA TYR A 127 -9.17 3.83 4.74
C TYR A 127 -7.97 4.46 4.04
N ALA A 128 -6.78 4.07 4.44
CA ALA A 128 -5.53 4.46 3.82
C ALA A 128 -4.72 3.23 3.41
N PHE A 129 -4.38 3.14 2.12
CA PHE A 129 -3.39 2.19 1.66
C PHE A 129 -2.00 2.80 1.78
N LEU A 130 -1.12 2.18 2.56
CA LEU A 130 0.21 2.69 2.90
C LEU A 130 1.35 1.92 2.22
N GLY A 131 1.02 1.04 1.27
CA GLY A 131 2.02 0.26 0.53
C GLY A 131 2.68 -0.85 1.36
N PHE A 132 3.91 -1.21 1.01
CA PHE A 132 4.68 -2.22 1.75
C PHE A 132 5.23 -1.66 3.06
N VAL A 133 5.21 -2.49 4.11
CA VAL A 133 5.93 -2.18 5.35
C VAL A 133 7.41 -1.92 5.04
N PRO A 134 7.97 -0.76 5.39
CA PRO A 134 9.36 -0.41 5.08
C PRO A 134 10.37 -1.40 5.66
N ARG A 135 11.45 -1.63 4.92
CA ARG A 135 12.57 -2.47 5.40
C ARG A 135 13.48 -1.68 6.34
N ASP A 136 13.69 -0.42 6.05
CA ASP A 136 14.49 0.47 6.88
C ASP A 136 13.81 0.74 8.23
N THR A 137 14.58 0.69 9.31
CA THR A 137 14.04 0.84 10.68
C THR A 137 13.49 2.23 10.94
N LYS A 138 14.09 3.28 10.37
CA LYS A 138 13.64 4.66 10.55
C LYS A 138 12.29 4.89 9.89
N ASP A 139 12.15 4.45 8.64
CA ASP A 139 10.90 4.59 7.88
C ASP A 139 9.80 3.72 8.48
N ARG A 140 10.14 2.52 8.96
CA ARG A 140 9.21 1.64 9.68
C ARG A 140 8.75 2.25 11.00
N THR A 141 9.62 2.89 11.75
CA THR A 141 9.24 3.62 12.97
C THR A 141 8.29 4.78 12.65
N ALA A 142 8.56 5.54 11.60
CA ALA A 142 7.67 6.62 11.14
C ALA A 142 6.29 6.07 10.72
N LEU A 143 6.24 4.91 10.08
CA LEU A 143 4.99 4.24 9.75
C LEU A 143 4.19 3.88 11.02
N TRP A 144 4.86 3.31 12.04
CA TRP A 144 4.20 2.97 13.31
C TRP A 144 3.65 4.20 14.02
N GLN A 145 4.39 5.29 14.04
CA GLN A 145 3.91 6.57 14.58
C GLN A 145 2.70 7.11 13.82
N THR A 146 2.67 6.93 12.50
CA THR A 146 1.51 7.28 11.68
C THR A 146 0.30 6.42 12.04
N LEU A 147 0.47 5.11 12.13
CA LEU A 147 -0.61 4.18 12.46
C LEU A 147 -1.16 4.42 13.88
N ASP A 148 -0.32 4.81 14.82
CA ASP A 148 -0.72 5.07 16.20
C ASP A 148 -1.79 6.16 16.32
N VAL A 149 -1.76 7.13 15.41
CA VAL A 149 -2.69 8.27 15.40
C VAL A 149 -3.70 8.25 14.24
N LEU A 150 -3.58 7.33 13.29
CA LEU A 150 -4.41 7.30 12.10
C LEU A 150 -5.88 7.00 12.46
N PRO A 151 -6.83 7.90 12.20
CA PRO A 151 -8.23 7.70 12.56
C PRO A 151 -9.01 6.84 11.54
N TYR A 152 -8.32 6.24 10.58
CA TYR A 152 -8.87 5.42 9.52
C TYR A 152 -8.29 4.02 9.56
N THR A 153 -8.98 3.06 8.95
CA THR A 153 -8.44 1.73 8.70
C THR A 153 -7.23 1.84 7.76
N ALA A 154 -6.12 1.20 8.11
CA ALA A 154 -4.94 1.15 7.26
C ALA A 154 -4.81 -0.22 6.60
N VAL A 155 -4.38 -0.24 5.33
CA VAL A 155 -4.05 -1.45 4.60
C VAL A 155 -2.57 -1.39 4.19
N LEU A 156 -1.86 -2.49 4.41
CA LEU A 156 -0.42 -2.61 4.17
C LEU A 156 -0.12 -3.94 3.49
N PHE A 157 0.86 -3.96 2.62
CA PHE A 157 1.43 -5.21 2.11
C PHE A 157 2.63 -5.63 2.95
N GLU A 158 2.76 -6.94 3.18
CA GLU A 158 3.93 -7.48 3.85
C GLU A 158 4.40 -8.80 3.22
N SER A 159 5.70 -9.00 3.23
CA SER A 159 6.30 -10.26 2.82
C SER A 159 6.05 -11.35 3.88
N PRO A 160 5.71 -12.57 3.49
CA PRO A 160 5.48 -13.67 4.43
C PRO A 160 6.69 -13.93 5.33
N LYS A 161 7.91 -13.76 4.81
CA LYS A 161 9.16 -13.93 5.58
C LYS A 161 9.35 -12.89 6.67
N ARG A 162 8.68 -11.75 6.59
CA ARG A 162 8.80 -10.64 7.54
C ARG A 162 7.59 -10.52 8.46
N LEU A 163 6.50 -11.22 8.14
CA LEU A 163 5.21 -11.08 8.82
C LEU A 163 5.35 -11.22 10.34
N ALA A 164 6.03 -12.27 10.85
CA ALA A 164 6.20 -12.48 12.28
C ALA A 164 6.93 -11.30 12.96
N ALA A 165 8.05 -10.84 12.39
CA ALA A 165 8.79 -9.69 12.92
C ALA A 165 7.96 -8.38 12.86
N THR A 166 7.15 -8.20 11.83
CA THR A 166 6.25 -7.07 11.69
C THR A 166 5.14 -7.11 12.75
N LEU A 167 4.54 -8.28 13.01
CA LEU A 167 3.55 -8.46 14.07
C LEU A 167 4.13 -8.24 15.47
N GLU A 168 5.37 -8.67 15.71
CA GLU A 168 6.08 -8.40 16.97
C GLU A 168 6.28 -6.90 17.19
N ASP A 169 6.76 -6.18 16.17
CA ASP A 169 6.89 -4.72 16.19
C ASP A 169 5.53 -4.05 16.45
N MET A 170 4.48 -4.46 15.74
CA MET A 170 3.14 -3.90 15.90
C MET A 170 2.57 -4.17 17.30
N ASN A 171 2.77 -5.37 17.85
CA ASN A 171 2.34 -5.68 19.22
C ASN A 171 2.99 -4.77 20.27
N ARG A 172 4.27 -4.42 20.06
CA ARG A 172 5.04 -3.55 20.96
C ARG A 172 4.60 -2.08 20.85
N VAL A 173 4.33 -1.56 19.64
CA VAL A 173 4.08 -0.13 19.42
C VAL A 173 2.60 0.23 19.33
N LEU A 174 1.73 -0.74 19.06
CA LEU A 174 0.27 -0.60 18.96
C LEU A 174 -0.43 -1.64 19.85
N PRO A 175 -0.14 -1.68 21.17
CA PRO A 175 -0.68 -2.71 22.04
C PRO A 175 -2.20 -2.72 22.05
N GLY A 176 -2.79 -3.92 21.94
CA GLY A 176 -4.25 -4.10 21.92
C GLY A 176 -4.97 -3.64 20.63
N ARG A 177 -4.25 -3.11 19.63
CA ARG A 177 -4.83 -2.73 18.35
C ARG A 177 -5.37 -3.98 17.63
N GLN A 178 -6.57 -3.87 17.10
CA GLN A 178 -7.14 -4.93 16.26
C GLN A 178 -6.49 -4.91 14.87
N LEU A 179 -6.02 -6.06 14.45
CA LEU A 179 -5.36 -6.30 13.18
C LEU A 179 -6.04 -7.45 12.48
N VAL A 180 -5.97 -7.47 11.16
CA VAL A 180 -6.34 -8.63 10.36
C VAL A 180 -5.21 -8.94 9.39
N VAL A 181 -4.81 -10.20 9.33
CA VAL A 181 -3.91 -10.73 8.30
C VAL A 181 -4.76 -11.46 7.27
N ALA A 182 -4.77 -10.98 6.05
CA ALA A 182 -5.35 -11.65 4.90
C ALA A 182 -4.20 -12.26 4.06
N ARG A 183 -4.19 -13.59 3.94
CA ARG A 183 -3.11 -14.33 3.28
C ARG A 183 -3.65 -15.15 2.12
N GLU A 184 -2.89 -15.19 1.01
CA GLU A 184 -3.21 -16.00 -0.18
C GLU A 184 -4.64 -15.74 -0.70
N LEU A 185 -5.05 -14.46 -0.73
CA LEU A 185 -6.37 -14.04 -1.20
C LEU A 185 -6.73 -14.64 -2.55
N THR A 186 -7.93 -15.12 -2.69
CA THR A 186 -8.52 -15.80 -3.86
C THR A 186 -7.89 -17.14 -4.24
N LYS A 187 -6.86 -17.60 -3.49
CA LYS A 187 -6.15 -18.87 -3.76
C LYS A 187 -6.69 -20.01 -2.90
N MET A 188 -6.26 -21.25 -3.19
CA MET A 188 -6.69 -22.46 -2.48
C MET A 188 -6.41 -22.41 -0.97
N HIS A 189 -5.40 -21.67 -0.54
CA HIS A 189 -5.00 -21.55 0.86
C HIS A 189 -5.30 -20.16 1.43
N GLU A 190 -6.39 -19.54 0.96
CA GLU A 190 -6.88 -18.27 1.49
C GLU A 190 -7.13 -18.37 2.99
N GLU A 191 -6.62 -17.42 3.73
CA GLU A 191 -6.74 -17.39 5.20
C GLU A 191 -6.91 -15.94 5.68
N ILE A 192 -7.91 -15.71 6.52
CA ILE A 192 -8.24 -14.41 7.11
C ILE A 192 -8.26 -14.56 8.62
N ILE A 193 -7.30 -14.01 9.30
CA ILE A 193 -7.16 -14.11 10.76
C ILE A 193 -7.17 -12.71 11.37
N GLY A 194 -8.12 -12.46 12.28
CA GLY A 194 -8.22 -11.24 13.06
C GLY A 194 -7.76 -11.45 14.50
N GLY A 195 -7.20 -10.40 15.11
CA GLY A 195 -6.79 -10.41 16.50
C GLY A 195 -5.84 -9.27 16.84
N THR A 196 -5.32 -9.28 18.05
CA THR A 196 -4.21 -8.41 18.48
C THR A 196 -2.88 -8.86 17.86
N GLY A 197 -1.89 -7.98 17.87
CA GLY A 197 -0.53 -8.35 17.41
C GLY A 197 0.03 -9.60 18.11
N ALA A 198 -0.25 -9.80 19.40
CA ALA A 198 0.18 -10.96 20.16
C ALA A 198 -0.50 -12.26 19.70
N GLU A 199 -1.82 -12.22 19.48
CA GLU A 199 -2.59 -13.38 19.02
C GLU A 199 -2.17 -13.78 17.61
N LEU A 200 -2.02 -12.81 16.70
CA LEU A 200 -1.57 -13.07 15.34
C LEU A 200 -0.13 -13.59 15.31
N LEU A 201 0.76 -13.03 16.13
CA LEU A 201 2.13 -13.52 16.25
C LEU A 201 2.15 -14.99 16.70
N ALA A 202 1.35 -15.36 17.69
CA ALA A 202 1.23 -16.75 18.14
C ALA A 202 0.75 -17.68 17.03
N HIS A 203 -0.20 -17.24 16.20
CA HIS A 203 -0.72 -18.01 15.06
C HIS A 203 0.34 -18.19 13.95
N PHE A 204 1.04 -17.13 13.58
CA PHE A 204 1.98 -17.12 12.44
C PHE A 204 3.43 -17.46 12.78
N SER A 205 3.75 -17.78 14.03
CA SER A 205 5.11 -18.19 14.47
C SER A 205 5.37 -19.70 14.41
N GLY A 206 4.56 -20.46 13.66
CA GLY A 206 4.74 -21.90 13.52
C GLY A 206 6.06 -22.29 12.83
N PRO A 207 6.56 -23.52 13.05
CA PRO A 207 7.89 -23.99 12.56
C PRO A 207 8.00 -24.04 11.04
N GLU A 208 6.89 -24.12 10.32
CA GLU A 208 6.89 -24.15 8.85
C GLU A 208 7.04 -22.75 8.21
N GLY A 209 6.97 -21.69 9.04
CA GLY A 209 6.96 -20.31 8.57
C GLY A 209 5.72 -19.96 7.75
N VAL A 210 5.61 -18.68 7.39
CA VAL A 210 4.50 -18.18 6.55
C VAL A 210 4.90 -18.25 5.09
N ARG A 211 3.98 -18.69 4.23
CA ARG A 211 4.16 -18.72 2.76
C ARG A 211 3.08 -17.88 2.09
N GLY A 212 3.34 -17.49 0.84
CA GLY A 212 2.41 -16.78 -0.01
C GLY A 212 2.49 -15.26 0.16
N GLU A 213 1.40 -14.56 -0.09
CA GLU A 213 1.30 -13.10 -0.06
C GLU A 213 0.41 -12.68 1.11
N CYS A 214 0.81 -11.60 1.81
CA CYS A 214 0.11 -11.15 3.01
C CYS A 214 -0.31 -9.68 2.88
N VAL A 215 -1.55 -9.41 3.23
CA VAL A 215 -2.09 -8.07 3.43
C VAL A 215 -2.43 -7.90 4.91
N LEU A 216 -1.95 -6.82 5.49
CA LEU A 216 -2.27 -6.41 6.86
C LEU A 216 -3.35 -5.34 6.82
N VAL A 217 -4.42 -5.52 7.57
CA VAL A 217 -5.44 -4.50 7.79
C VAL A 217 -5.42 -4.12 9.26
N VAL A 218 -5.30 -2.83 9.54
CA VAL A 218 -5.12 -2.27 10.89
C VAL A 218 -6.31 -1.41 11.21
N SER A 219 -6.97 -1.65 12.34
CA SER A 219 -8.12 -0.83 12.77
C SER A 219 -7.73 0.65 12.98
N PRO A 220 -8.71 1.57 12.95
CA PRO A 220 -8.50 2.97 13.32
C PRO A 220 -7.86 3.12 14.71
N SER A 221 -7.20 4.22 14.97
CA SER A 221 -6.49 4.45 16.23
C SER A 221 -7.40 4.49 17.46
N GLY A 222 -8.68 4.70 17.31
CA GLY A 222 -9.60 4.90 18.42
C GLY A 222 -9.30 6.13 19.30
N LYS A 223 -8.19 6.85 19.01
CA LYS A 223 -7.84 8.11 19.66
C LYS A 223 -8.79 9.20 19.19
N THR A 224 -9.22 10.06 20.09
CA THR A 224 -10.03 11.22 19.71
C THR A 224 -9.23 12.20 18.85
N PRO A 225 -9.88 13.03 18.01
CA PRO A 225 -9.16 14.08 17.27
C PRO A 225 -8.32 14.99 18.16
N GLU A 226 -8.77 15.25 19.41
CA GLU A 226 -8.03 16.04 20.39
C GLU A 226 -6.77 15.31 20.88
N GLU A 227 -6.85 14.02 21.17
CA GLU A 227 -5.69 13.19 21.56
C GLU A 227 -4.71 13.04 20.41
N THR A 228 -5.21 12.84 19.18
CA THR A 228 -4.39 12.77 17.96
C THR A 228 -3.68 14.10 17.71
N SER A 229 -4.40 15.21 17.84
CA SER A 229 -3.84 16.57 17.71
C SER A 229 -2.77 16.84 18.79
N LEU A 230 -3.02 16.42 20.03
CA LEU A 230 -2.10 16.55 21.14
C LEU A 230 -0.82 15.76 20.90
N HIS A 231 -0.93 14.50 20.46
CA HIS A 231 0.23 13.64 20.21
C HIS A 231 1.10 14.18 19.05
N VAL A 232 0.49 14.62 17.96
CA VAL A 232 1.18 15.25 16.84
C VAL A 232 1.87 16.55 17.28
N ALA A 233 1.19 17.37 18.05
CA ALA A 233 1.76 18.61 18.58
C ALA A 233 2.88 18.36 19.60
N ALA A 234 2.80 17.31 20.42
CA ALA A 234 3.87 16.89 21.31
C ALA A 234 5.12 16.44 20.55
N ALA A 235 4.98 15.71 19.45
CA ALA A 235 6.09 15.39 18.55
C ALA A 235 6.72 16.65 17.91
N MET A 236 5.94 17.69 17.63
CA MET A 236 6.45 18.99 17.20
C MET A 236 7.31 19.67 18.27
N VAL A 237 7.00 19.51 19.56
CA VAL A 237 7.82 20.04 20.66
C VAL A 237 9.25 19.50 20.59
N GLU A 238 9.41 18.19 20.40
CA GLU A 238 10.74 17.60 20.27
C GLU A 238 11.47 18.06 19.00
N LYS A 239 10.75 18.20 17.90
CA LYS A 239 11.31 18.71 16.65
C LYS A 239 11.79 20.16 16.79
N VAL A 240 10.97 21.03 17.38
CA VAL A 240 11.33 22.42 17.64
C VAL A 240 12.54 22.48 18.60
N ARG A 241 12.53 21.69 19.67
CA ARG A 241 13.64 21.61 20.61
C ARG A 241 14.97 21.26 19.93
N THR A 242 14.95 20.27 19.05
CA THR A 242 16.13 19.82 18.32
C THR A 242 16.60 20.85 17.30
N MET A 243 15.67 21.50 16.59
CA MET A 243 16.01 22.49 15.55
C MET A 243 16.52 23.82 16.12
N THR A 244 16.05 24.22 17.29
CA THR A 244 16.36 25.53 17.90
C THR A 244 17.30 25.44 19.10
N GLU A 245 17.70 24.23 19.51
CA GLU A 245 18.51 23.94 20.70
C GLU A 245 17.95 24.56 22.00
N CYS A 246 16.64 24.85 22.01
CA CYS A 246 15.99 25.44 23.17
C CYS A 246 15.54 24.39 24.21
N SER A 247 15.16 24.84 25.41
CA SER A 247 14.60 23.93 26.41
C SER A 247 13.23 23.40 25.97
N ARG A 248 12.86 22.18 26.42
CA ARG A 248 11.53 21.59 26.16
C ARG A 248 10.38 22.52 26.56
N SER A 249 10.55 23.26 27.66
CA SER A 249 9.57 24.25 28.15
C SER A 249 9.36 25.40 27.17
N VAL A 250 10.43 25.86 26.50
CA VAL A 250 10.36 26.91 25.45
C VAL A 250 9.74 26.33 24.18
N ALA A 251 10.16 25.15 23.75
CA ALA A 251 9.58 24.49 22.60
C ALA A 251 8.07 24.24 22.78
N ALA A 252 7.64 23.75 23.96
CA ALA A 252 6.23 23.54 24.26
C ALA A 252 5.42 24.85 24.26
N ARG A 253 6.03 25.98 24.65
CA ARG A 253 5.38 27.30 24.55
C ARG A 253 5.19 27.72 23.08
N ILE A 254 6.21 27.56 22.25
CA ILE A 254 6.13 27.88 20.81
C ILE A 254 5.04 27.04 20.15
N VAL A 255 5.02 25.74 20.40
CA VAL A 255 4.00 24.84 19.81
C VAL A 255 2.60 25.16 20.34
N ALA A 256 2.46 25.56 21.61
CA ALA A 256 1.18 25.98 22.19
C ALA A 256 0.62 27.23 21.48
N GLU A 257 1.45 28.21 21.18
CA GLU A 257 1.06 29.41 20.43
C GLU A 257 0.61 29.08 18.98
N LEU A 258 1.26 28.10 18.34
CA LEU A 258 0.95 27.68 16.96
C LEU A 258 -0.28 26.78 16.85
N THR A 259 -0.58 25.98 17.88
CA THR A 259 -1.62 24.93 17.81
C THR A 259 -2.85 25.24 18.65
N GLY A 260 -2.78 26.23 19.55
CA GLY A 260 -3.84 26.52 20.52
C GLY A 260 -3.94 25.47 21.66
N ILE A 261 -3.11 24.45 21.67
CA ILE A 261 -3.12 23.41 22.70
C ILE A 261 -2.38 23.94 23.94
N PRO A 262 -2.95 23.79 25.16
CA PRO A 262 -2.31 24.28 26.37
C PRO A 262 -0.88 23.75 26.57
N ARG A 263 0.08 24.64 26.84
CA ARG A 263 1.51 24.31 27.05
C ARG A 263 1.71 23.17 28.06
N SER A 264 0.93 23.15 29.13
CA SER A 264 1.05 22.12 30.17
C SER A 264 0.72 20.72 29.67
N ARG A 265 -0.25 20.59 28.74
CA ARG A 265 -0.60 19.34 28.08
C ARG A 265 0.52 18.91 27.11
N LEU A 266 1.00 19.81 26.28
CA LEU A 266 2.10 19.56 25.32
C LEU A 266 3.39 19.13 26.04
N TYR A 267 3.74 19.85 27.13
CA TYR A 267 4.94 19.53 27.89
C TYR A 267 4.87 18.12 28.51
N ARG A 268 3.74 17.76 29.12
CA ARG A 268 3.53 16.44 29.74
C ARG A 268 3.57 15.32 28.70
N GLU A 269 2.85 15.50 27.60
CA GLU A 269 2.82 14.52 26.51
C GLU A 269 4.20 14.33 25.85
N SER A 270 4.97 15.42 25.70
CA SER A 270 6.34 15.36 25.13
C SER A 270 7.38 14.70 26.05
N LEU A 271 7.04 14.39 27.29
CA LEU A 271 7.91 13.60 28.19
C LEU A 271 7.79 12.08 27.93
N GLY A 272 6.83 11.63 27.11
CA GLY A 272 6.45 10.23 27.01
C GLY A 272 5.71 9.85 28.29
N GLY A 273 4.41 9.57 28.22
CA GLY A 273 3.67 9.22 29.44
C GLY A 273 4.37 8.05 30.14
N GLU A 274 4.92 8.32 31.32
CA GLU A 274 5.29 7.32 32.31
C GLU A 274 4.07 6.67 32.91
#